data_d1615a5ad93c48ba99f59e78c51a1109
#
_entry.id   d1615a5ad93c48ba99f59e78c51a1109
#
_cell.length_a   1.000
_cell.length_b   1.000
_cell.length_c   1.000
_cell.angle_alpha   90.00
_cell.angle_beta   90.00
_cell.angle_gamma   90.00
#
_symmetry.space_group_name_H-M   'P 1'
#
loop_
_entity.id
_entity.type
_entity.pdbx_description
1 polymer ?
#
loop_
_entity_poly.entity_id
_entity_poly.type
_entity_poly.pdbx_seq_one_letter_code
_entity_poly.pdbx_strand_id
1 'polypeptide(L)'
;FKSGPDYIDPMFHSRVIGAKSRNLDLFMLGRETTKYLLAKNACDCDIAVLEGAMGFYDGMGKTEQCSAYDLARVTKTPVILVINGKGAALSLAALIKGFKEFRPDANVRGAILNNVTAMSYKFYKEVIELETGVKLVGYLPHMDDCNFESRHLGLVTAEEIGDLQEIISRLAEQA
;
A
#
# COMPACT_ATOMS: atom_id res chain seq x y z
N PHE A 1 0.93 6.37 -8.04
CA PHE A 1 -0.51 6.42 -8.36
C PHE A 1 -1.33 6.09 -7.12
N LYS A 2 -2.54 6.62 -7.06
CA LYS A 2 -3.54 6.29 -6.05
C LYS A 2 -4.71 5.55 -6.68
N SER A 3 -5.15 4.46 -6.06
CA SER A 3 -6.38 3.78 -6.46
C SER A 3 -7.62 4.59 -6.04
N GLY A 4 -8.56 4.76 -6.98
CA GLY A 4 -9.79 5.50 -6.74
C GLY A 4 -9.70 7.03 -6.93
N PRO A 5 -10.81 7.75 -6.70
CA PRO A 5 -10.95 9.18 -7.00
C PRO A 5 -10.50 10.05 -5.80
N ASP A 6 -9.27 9.89 -5.36
CA ASP A 6 -8.70 10.67 -4.26
C ASP A 6 -7.89 11.85 -4.81
N TYR A 7 -7.95 13.01 -4.17
CA TYR A 7 -7.13 14.16 -4.57
C TYR A 7 -6.13 14.60 -3.48
N ILE A 8 -6.39 14.27 -2.22
CA ILE A 8 -5.53 14.65 -1.08
C ILE A 8 -4.24 13.83 -1.11
N ASP A 9 -4.34 12.50 -1.17
CA ASP A 9 -3.18 11.62 -1.19
C ASP A 9 -2.28 11.87 -2.41
N PRO A 10 -2.78 12.07 -3.65
CA PRO A 10 -1.93 12.46 -4.78
C PRO A 10 -1.20 13.79 -4.60
N MET A 11 -1.81 14.78 -3.95
CA MET A 11 -1.14 16.04 -3.60
C MET A 11 -0.02 15.79 -2.58
N PHE A 12 -0.32 15.01 -1.54
CA PHE A 12 0.65 14.61 -0.53
C PHE A 12 1.84 13.86 -1.14
N HIS A 13 1.58 12.83 -1.96
CA HIS A 13 2.62 12.09 -2.66
C HIS A 13 3.50 13.00 -3.52
N SER A 14 2.89 13.90 -4.28
CA SER A 14 3.63 14.83 -5.14
C SER A 14 4.54 15.76 -4.33
N ARG A 15 4.08 16.21 -3.17
CA ARG A 15 4.86 17.05 -2.27
C ARG A 15 6.03 16.31 -1.62
N VAL A 16 5.78 15.07 -1.17
CA VAL A 16 6.78 14.25 -0.45
C VAL A 16 7.90 13.78 -1.38
N ILE A 17 7.55 13.22 -2.55
CA ILE A 17 8.52 12.60 -3.46
C ILE A 17 8.94 13.51 -4.61
N GLY A 18 8.37 14.71 -4.73
CA GLY A 18 8.66 15.62 -5.84
C GLY A 18 8.23 15.10 -7.22
N ALA A 19 7.46 14.03 -7.28
CA ALA A 19 7.03 13.38 -8.51
C ALA A 19 5.51 13.54 -8.72
N LYS A 20 5.10 13.49 -9.99
CA LYS A 20 3.68 13.60 -10.33
C LYS A 20 2.92 12.36 -9.85
N SER A 21 1.94 12.54 -8.98
CA SER A 21 0.97 11.52 -8.62
C SER A 21 -0.31 11.63 -9.45
N ARG A 22 -0.97 10.51 -9.70
CA ARG A 22 -2.17 10.38 -10.54
C ARG A 22 -3.12 9.37 -9.93
N ASN A 23 -4.41 9.55 -10.18
CA ASN A 23 -5.42 8.57 -9.82
C ASN A 23 -5.60 7.52 -10.93
N LEU A 24 -5.81 6.29 -10.51
CA LEU A 24 -6.26 5.20 -11.36
C LEU A 24 -7.57 4.67 -10.79
N ASP A 25 -8.67 5.02 -11.44
CA ASP A 25 -10.02 4.69 -11.00
C ASP A 25 -10.73 3.83 -12.06
N LEU A 26 -10.95 2.56 -11.72
CA LEU A 26 -11.63 1.63 -12.63
C LEU A 26 -13.10 1.95 -12.84
N PHE A 27 -13.76 2.57 -11.85
CA PHE A 27 -15.16 2.94 -11.95
C PHE A 27 -15.39 4.08 -12.94
N MET A 28 -14.62 5.17 -12.80
CA MET A 28 -14.78 6.34 -13.65
C MET A 28 -14.16 6.19 -15.04
N LEU A 29 -13.03 5.49 -15.13
CA LEU A 29 -12.21 5.45 -16.34
C LEU A 29 -12.40 4.17 -17.15
N GLY A 30 -12.84 3.09 -16.50
CA GLY A 30 -12.87 1.76 -17.11
C GLY A 30 -11.47 1.16 -17.28
N ARG A 31 -11.42 -0.11 -17.68
CA ARG A 31 -10.18 -0.91 -17.69
C ARG A 31 -9.14 -0.43 -18.69
N GLU A 32 -9.55 -0.16 -19.92
CA GLU A 32 -8.61 0.17 -20.99
C GLU A 32 -8.02 1.57 -20.80
N THR A 33 -8.82 2.54 -20.40
CA THR A 33 -8.33 3.89 -20.08
C THR A 33 -7.37 3.87 -18.88
N THR A 34 -7.68 3.07 -17.86
CA THR A 34 -6.80 2.91 -16.68
C THR A 34 -5.44 2.34 -17.09
N LYS A 35 -5.40 1.28 -17.89
CA LYS A 35 -4.14 0.73 -18.42
C LYS A 35 -3.36 1.74 -19.27
N TYR A 36 -4.05 2.46 -20.13
CA TYR A 36 -3.43 3.50 -20.95
C TYR A 36 -2.81 4.61 -20.09
N LEU A 37 -3.52 5.09 -19.07
CA LEU A 37 -3.03 6.14 -18.18
C LEU A 37 -1.84 5.66 -17.35
N LEU A 38 -1.86 4.42 -16.87
CA LEU A 38 -0.71 3.83 -16.19
C LEU A 38 0.50 3.81 -17.14
N ALA A 39 0.38 3.23 -18.31
CA ALA A 39 1.46 3.13 -19.26
C ALA A 39 2.00 4.51 -19.68
N LYS A 40 1.10 5.44 -20.00
CA LYS A 40 1.46 6.80 -20.41
C LYS A 40 2.23 7.58 -19.35
N ASN A 41 1.84 7.45 -18.08
CA ASN A 41 2.44 8.25 -17.00
C ASN A 41 3.59 7.53 -16.30
N ALA A 42 3.85 6.26 -16.58
CA ALA A 42 4.95 5.48 -16.04
C ALA A 42 6.09 5.26 -17.04
N CYS A 43 5.94 5.69 -18.31
CA CYS A 43 6.92 5.41 -19.37
C CYS A 43 8.32 5.99 -19.12
N ASP A 44 8.39 7.09 -18.38
CA ASP A 44 9.64 7.78 -18.06
C ASP A 44 10.13 7.51 -16.61
N CYS A 45 9.58 6.49 -15.96
CA CYS A 45 9.89 6.15 -14.58
C CYS A 45 10.58 4.78 -14.50
N ASP A 46 11.57 4.65 -13.62
CA ASP A 46 12.20 3.37 -13.32
C ASP A 46 11.25 2.44 -12.56
N ILE A 47 10.36 3.02 -11.75
CA ILE A 47 9.38 2.28 -10.96
C ILE A 47 8.07 3.09 -10.84
N ALA A 48 6.94 2.39 -10.90
CA ALA A 48 5.63 2.94 -10.61
C ALA A 48 5.05 2.28 -9.36
N VAL A 49 4.71 3.10 -8.37
CA VAL A 49 4.07 2.65 -7.14
C VAL A 49 2.59 2.99 -7.18
N LEU A 50 1.73 1.98 -6.96
CA LEU A 50 0.30 2.11 -6.90
C LEU A 50 -0.14 1.91 -5.43
N GLU A 51 -0.64 2.94 -4.79
CA GLU A 51 -1.22 2.84 -3.46
C GLU A 51 -2.69 2.40 -3.56
N GLY A 52 -3.02 1.31 -2.87
CA GLY A 52 -4.40 0.86 -2.70
C GLY A 52 -5.20 1.79 -1.78
N ALA A 53 -6.51 1.66 -1.82
CA ALA A 53 -7.44 2.31 -0.90
C ALA A 53 -8.30 1.25 -0.22
N MET A 54 -8.70 1.49 1.01
CA MET A 54 -9.52 0.55 1.81
C MET A 54 -8.86 -0.83 1.99
N GLY A 55 -9.63 -1.87 2.27
CA GLY A 55 -9.13 -3.24 2.23
C GLY A 55 -8.83 -3.71 0.82
N PHE A 56 -7.87 -4.62 0.67
CA PHE A 56 -7.38 -5.07 -0.63
C PHE A 56 -8.49 -5.57 -1.57
N TYR A 57 -9.48 -6.28 -1.02
CA TYR A 57 -10.61 -6.84 -1.77
C TYR A 57 -11.89 -5.99 -1.67
N ASP A 58 -11.85 -4.87 -0.93
CA ASP A 58 -13.03 -4.04 -0.72
C ASP A 58 -13.27 -3.15 -1.94
N GLY A 59 -14.33 -3.45 -2.67
CA GLY A 59 -14.72 -2.73 -3.86
C GLY A 59 -16.14 -2.18 -3.76
N MET A 60 -16.82 -2.11 -4.88
CA MET A 60 -18.17 -1.56 -4.95
C MET A 60 -19.19 -2.45 -4.24
N GLY A 61 -19.87 -1.90 -3.25
CA GLY A 61 -20.90 -2.61 -2.49
C GLY A 61 -20.33 -3.82 -1.73
N LYS A 62 -20.74 -5.02 -2.11
CA LYS A 62 -20.25 -6.29 -1.52
C LYS A 62 -19.37 -7.08 -2.50
N THR A 63 -18.75 -6.40 -3.45
CA THR A 63 -17.95 -7.04 -4.49
C THR A 63 -16.52 -6.54 -4.46
N GLU A 64 -15.63 -7.25 -5.14
CA GLU A 64 -14.25 -6.84 -5.37
C GLU A 64 -14.07 -5.90 -6.58
N GLN A 65 -15.15 -5.52 -7.25
CA GLN A 65 -15.08 -4.63 -8.41
C GLN A 65 -14.55 -3.25 -8.03
N CYS A 66 -13.60 -2.76 -8.79
CA CYS A 66 -12.93 -1.47 -8.57
C CYS A 66 -12.10 -1.40 -7.27
N SER A 67 -11.85 -2.53 -6.59
CA SER A 67 -10.95 -2.61 -5.44
C SER A 67 -9.48 -2.48 -5.86
N ALA A 68 -8.58 -2.37 -4.88
CA ALA A 68 -7.14 -2.44 -5.12
C ALA A 68 -6.72 -3.77 -5.79
N TYR A 69 -7.38 -4.88 -5.42
CA TYR A 69 -7.21 -6.17 -6.09
C TYR A 69 -7.60 -6.13 -7.56
N ASP A 70 -8.78 -5.57 -7.90
CA ASP A 70 -9.24 -5.49 -9.29
C ASP A 70 -8.29 -4.59 -10.12
N LEU A 71 -7.79 -3.49 -9.55
CA LEU A 71 -6.79 -2.65 -10.18
C LEU A 71 -5.48 -3.41 -10.42
N ALA A 72 -4.95 -4.09 -9.41
CA ALA A 72 -3.73 -4.89 -9.55
C ALA A 72 -3.87 -5.99 -10.61
N ARG A 73 -5.02 -6.66 -10.67
CA ARG A 73 -5.34 -7.67 -11.67
C ARG A 73 -5.38 -7.09 -13.09
N VAL A 74 -6.10 -5.97 -13.27
CA VAL A 74 -6.24 -5.30 -14.57
C VAL A 74 -4.91 -4.80 -15.10
N THR A 75 -4.06 -4.27 -14.23
CA THR A 75 -2.74 -3.73 -14.58
C THR A 75 -1.63 -4.78 -14.55
N LYS A 76 -1.92 -6.00 -14.08
CA LYS A 76 -0.95 -7.08 -13.84
C LYS A 76 0.17 -6.69 -12.88
N THR A 77 -0.12 -5.80 -11.96
CA THR A 77 0.84 -5.28 -10.98
C THR A 77 1.05 -6.29 -9.85
N PRO A 78 2.31 -6.59 -9.45
CA PRO A 78 2.56 -7.39 -8.25
C PRO A 78 2.14 -6.60 -7.00
N VAL A 79 1.66 -7.33 -6.00
CA VAL A 79 1.11 -6.76 -4.78
C VAL A 79 2.06 -6.96 -3.61
N ILE A 80 2.32 -5.90 -2.88
CA ILE A 80 2.97 -5.91 -1.57
C ILE A 80 1.90 -5.52 -0.54
N LEU A 81 1.61 -6.43 0.38
CA LEU A 81 0.67 -6.16 1.46
C LEU A 81 1.37 -5.34 2.57
N VAL A 82 0.70 -4.34 3.11
CA VAL A 82 1.13 -3.65 4.33
C VAL A 82 0.20 -4.11 5.46
N ILE A 83 0.76 -4.86 6.41
CA ILE A 83 0.01 -5.54 7.46
C ILE A 83 0.36 -4.96 8.82
N ASN A 84 -0.65 -4.55 9.58
CA ASN A 84 -0.43 -4.14 10.96
C ASN A 84 -0.12 -5.37 11.83
N GLY A 85 1.10 -5.42 12.35
CA GLY A 85 1.59 -6.53 13.17
C GLY A 85 1.49 -6.30 14.66
N LYS A 86 0.91 -5.18 15.12
CA LYS A 86 0.80 -4.86 16.56
C LYS A 86 0.02 -5.93 17.31
N GLY A 87 0.68 -6.55 18.29
CA GLY A 87 0.06 -7.58 19.14
C GLY A 87 -0.23 -8.91 18.44
N ALA A 88 0.24 -9.11 17.22
CA ALA A 88 0.08 -10.35 16.47
C ALA A 88 1.41 -11.10 16.32
N ALA A 89 1.33 -12.41 16.18
CA ALA A 89 2.46 -13.31 16.03
C ALA A 89 2.23 -14.24 14.81
N LEU A 90 2.15 -15.54 15.02
CA LEU A 90 1.89 -16.51 13.95
C LEU A 90 0.56 -16.26 13.19
N SER A 91 -0.41 -15.60 13.83
CA SER A 91 -1.66 -15.18 13.16
C SER A 91 -1.43 -14.29 11.95
N LEU A 92 -0.28 -13.61 11.86
CA LEU A 92 0.11 -12.85 10.67
C LEU A 92 0.26 -13.76 9.44
N ALA A 93 0.78 -14.97 9.63
CA ALA A 93 0.86 -15.95 8.53
C ALA A 93 -0.53 -16.32 8.02
N ALA A 94 -1.49 -16.57 8.92
CA ALA A 94 -2.87 -16.88 8.54
C ALA A 94 -3.52 -15.73 7.76
N LEU A 95 -3.31 -14.49 8.22
CA LEU A 95 -3.82 -13.29 7.54
C LEU A 95 -3.22 -13.12 6.14
N ILE A 96 -1.89 -13.19 6.01
CA ILE A 96 -1.19 -13.06 4.73
C ILE A 96 -1.61 -14.18 3.77
N LYS A 97 -1.69 -15.42 4.27
CA LYS A 97 -2.14 -16.58 3.52
C LYS A 97 -3.57 -16.38 3.03
N GLY A 98 -4.46 -15.89 3.90
CA GLY A 98 -5.83 -15.56 3.54
C GLY A 98 -5.90 -14.56 2.38
N PHE A 99 -5.15 -13.46 2.45
CA PHE A 99 -5.08 -12.50 1.33
C PHE A 99 -4.53 -13.11 0.04
N LYS A 100 -3.50 -13.94 0.13
CA LYS A 100 -2.89 -14.57 -1.04
C LYS A 100 -3.80 -15.58 -1.72
N GLU A 101 -4.51 -16.39 -0.93
CA GLU A 101 -5.28 -17.55 -1.42
C GLU A 101 -6.75 -17.24 -1.65
N PHE A 102 -7.26 -16.10 -1.17
CA PHE A 102 -8.68 -15.74 -1.35
C PHE A 102 -9.07 -15.63 -2.83
N ARG A 103 -8.15 -15.23 -3.68
CA ARG A 103 -8.31 -15.27 -5.14
C ARG A 103 -7.05 -15.84 -5.78
N PRO A 104 -7.16 -16.75 -6.75
CA PRO A 104 -6.02 -17.45 -7.36
C PRO A 104 -5.09 -16.51 -8.14
N ASP A 105 -5.59 -15.35 -8.55
CA ASP A 105 -4.89 -14.34 -9.33
C ASP A 105 -4.55 -13.07 -8.53
N ALA A 106 -4.56 -13.14 -7.20
CA ALA A 106 -4.25 -12.01 -6.31
C ALA A 106 -2.85 -11.42 -6.49
N ASN A 107 -1.92 -12.20 -7.07
CA ASN A 107 -0.54 -11.79 -7.36
C ASN A 107 0.23 -11.17 -6.18
N VAL A 108 -0.07 -11.64 -4.95
CA VAL A 108 0.63 -11.22 -3.73
C VAL A 108 2.06 -11.77 -3.75
N ARG A 109 3.06 -10.90 -3.79
CA ARG A 109 4.48 -11.24 -3.91
C ARG A 109 5.28 -10.97 -2.65
N GLY A 110 4.83 -10.06 -1.82
CA GLY A 110 5.50 -9.71 -0.58
C GLY A 110 4.58 -9.08 0.44
N ALA A 111 5.10 -8.91 1.65
CA ALA A 111 4.44 -8.16 2.71
C ALA A 111 5.43 -7.32 3.50
N ILE A 112 4.97 -6.18 4.00
CA ILE A 112 5.65 -5.32 4.97
C ILE A 112 4.85 -5.40 6.27
N LEU A 113 5.55 -5.59 7.39
CA LEU A 113 4.93 -5.58 8.71
C LEU A 113 5.05 -4.20 9.33
N ASN A 114 3.92 -3.55 9.57
CA ASN A 114 3.87 -2.26 10.25
C ASN A 114 3.63 -2.46 11.75
N ASN A 115 4.14 -1.57 12.58
CA ASN A 115 4.08 -1.62 14.05
C ASN A 115 4.74 -2.88 14.64
N VAL A 116 5.88 -3.30 14.09
CA VAL A 116 6.62 -4.50 14.51
C VAL A 116 8.06 -4.12 14.84
N THR A 117 8.58 -4.62 15.96
CA THR A 117 9.99 -4.41 16.34
C THR A 117 10.93 -5.26 15.47
N ALA A 118 12.20 -4.82 15.35
CA ALA A 118 13.24 -5.59 14.65
C ALA A 118 13.38 -7.03 15.18
N MET A 119 13.28 -7.21 16.50
CA MET A 119 13.36 -8.52 17.12
C MET A 119 12.19 -9.42 16.72
N SER A 120 10.95 -8.89 16.79
CA SER A 120 9.75 -9.62 16.40
C SER A 120 9.78 -9.95 14.88
N TYR A 121 10.22 -9.02 14.05
CA TYR A 121 10.37 -9.25 12.63
C TYR A 121 11.32 -10.41 12.32
N LYS A 122 12.52 -10.39 12.91
CA LYS A 122 13.51 -11.46 12.74
C LYS A 122 12.98 -12.81 13.21
N PHE A 123 12.28 -12.81 14.33
CA PHE A 123 11.75 -14.03 14.95
C PHE A 123 10.64 -14.68 14.08
N TYR A 124 9.75 -13.88 13.49
CA TYR A 124 8.62 -14.41 12.73
C TYR A 124 8.87 -14.57 11.23
N LYS A 125 9.91 -13.93 10.69
CA LYS A 125 10.15 -13.88 9.25
C LYS A 125 10.17 -15.26 8.61
N GLU A 126 11.02 -16.16 9.10
CA GLU A 126 11.20 -17.48 8.50
C GLU A 126 9.89 -18.30 8.52
N VAL A 127 9.19 -18.31 9.66
CA VAL A 127 7.96 -19.09 9.78
C VAL A 127 6.84 -18.52 8.91
N ILE A 128 6.71 -17.20 8.83
CA ILE A 128 5.70 -16.57 7.97
C ILE A 128 6.00 -16.85 6.50
N GLU A 129 7.25 -16.69 6.07
CA GLU A 129 7.65 -16.97 4.69
C GLU A 129 7.46 -18.45 4.33
N LEU A 130 7.77 -19.37 5.23
CA LEU A 130 7.56 -20.81 5.05
C LEU A 130 6.07 -21.17 4.91
N GLU A 131 5.24 -20.66 5.82
CA GLU A 131 3.80 -20.99 5.87
C GLU A 131 3.00 -20.36 4.73
N THR A 132 3.42 -19.20 4.24
CA THR A 132 2.66 -18.44 3.25
C THR A 132 3.25 -18.48 1.84
N GLY A 133 4.54 -18.76 1.72
CA GLY A 133 5.30 -18.59 0.49
C GLY A 133 5.31 -17.11 0.01
N VAL A 134 5.10 -16.15 0.91
CA VAL A 134 5.16 -14.70 0.65
C VAL A 134 6.40 -14.14 1.34
N LYS A 135 7.23 -13.40 0.61
CA LYS A 135 8.41 -12.76 1.19
C LYS A 135 8.03 -11.61 2.11
N LEU A 136 8.62 -11.55 3.30
CA LEU A 136 8.61 -10.35 4.13
C LEU A 136 9.75 -9.44 3.66
N VAL A 137 9.38 -8.35 3.00
CA VAL A 137 10.34 -7.43 2.36
C VAL A 137 10.81 -6.30 3.26
N GLY A 138 10.16 -6.10 4.40
CA GLY A 138 10.54 -5.10 5.38
C GLY A 138 9.56 -5.01 6.55
N TYR A 139 9.88 -4.14 7.48
CA TYR A 139 9.03 -3.78 8.61
C TYR A 139 9.21 -2.32 8.98
N LEU A 140 8.21 -1.73 9.63
CA LEU A 140 8.30 -0.43 10.28
C LEU A 140 7.96 -0.59 11.76
N PRO A 141 8.78 -0.05 12.69
CA PRO A 141 8.45 0.00 14.10
C PRO A 141 7.34 1.03 14.36
N HIS A 142 6.71 0.96 15.52
CA HIS A 142 5.86 2.05 15.97
C HIS A 142 6.71 3.29 16.25
N MET A 143 6.32 4.43 15.72
CA MET A 143 7.03 5.70 15.87
C MET A 143 6.04 6.76 16.35
N ASP A 144 6.10 7.08 17.65
CA ASP A 144 5.19 8.07 18.28
C ASP A 144 5.33 9.46 17.68
N ASP A 145 6.56 9.83 17.27
CA ASP A 145 6.89 11.14 16.70
C ASP A 145 6.55 11.27 15.20
N CYS A 146 6.05 10.20 14.57
CA CYS A 146 5.75 10.17 13.14
C CYS A 146 4.26 9.92 12.88
N ASN A 147 3.40 10.41 13.74
CA ASN A 147 1.96 10.33 13.55
C ASN A 147 1.47 11.46 12.67
N PHE A 148 0.80 11.11 11.59
CA PHE A 148 0.04 12.08 10.80
C PHE A 148 -1.39 12.15 11.37
N GLU A 149 -1.84 13.37 11.66
CA GLU A 149 -3.24 13.55 12.03
C GLU A 149 -4.14 13.17 10.86
N SER A 150 -5.06 12.25 11.10
CA SER A 150 -6.08 11.88 10.11
C SER A 150 -7.34 12.70 10.33
N ARG A 151 -7.91 13.26 9.27
CA ARG A 151 -9.25 13.83 9.28
C ARG A 151 -10.29 12.77 8.93
N HIS A 152 -11.55 13.02 9.24
CA HIS A 152 -12.66 12.12 8.91
C HIS A 152 -12.77 11.75 7.41
N LEU A 153 -12.14 12.51 6.52
CA LEU A 153 -12.13 12.31 5.06
C LEU A 153 -10.73 12.22 4.45
N GLY A 154 -9.72 11.80 5.20
CA GLY A 154 -8.37 11.62 4.68
C GLY A 154 -7.28 12.29 5.51
N LEU A 155 -6.06 12.36 4.97
CA LEU A 155 -4.93 13.03 5.61
C LEU A 155 -5.12 14.55 5.63
N VAL A 156 -4.47 15.21 6.58
CA VAL A 156 -4.26 16.67 6.56
C VAL A 156 -3.48 17.00 5.30
N THR A 157 -3.73 18.16 4.70
CA THR A 157 -2.96 18.54 3.51
C THR A 157 -1.48 18.71 3.85
N ALA A 158 -0.60 18.43 2.90
CA ALA A 158 0.84 18.52 3.10
C ALA A 158 1.31 19.94 3.51
N GLU A 159 0.52 20.97 3.24
CA GLU A 159 0.77 22.35 3.62
C GLU A 159 0.47 22.65 5.09
N GLU A 160 -0.40 21.84 5.71
CA GLU A 160 -0.80 22.00 7.11
C GLU A 160 0.14 21.28 8.09
N ILE A 161 1.07 20.44 7.58
CA ILE A 161 2.05 19.71 8.40
C ILE A 161 3.37 20.50 8.40
N GLY A 162 3.64 21.23 9.48
CA GLY A 162 4.80 22.12 9.57
C GLY A 162 6.15 21.41 9.40
N ASP A 163 6.29 20.18 9.91
CA ASP A 163 7.55 19.43 9.94
C ASP A 163 7.52 18.18 9.03
N LEU A 164 6.71 18.23 7.97
CA LEU A 164 6.48 17.09 7.08
C LEU A 164 7.77 16.45 6.57
N GLN A 165 8.72 17.27 6.10
CA GLN A 165 9.95 16.76 5.51
C GLN A 165 10.84 16.05 6.55
N GLU A 166 10.85 16.53 7.79
CA GLU A 166 11.59 15.89 8.89
C GLU A 166 10.96 14.56 9.26
N ILE A 167 9.63 14.51 9.39
CA ILE A 167 8.89 13.25 9.67
C ILE A 167 9.14 12.22 8.58
N ILE A 168 9.06 12.62 7.30
CA ILE A 168 9.32 11.72 6.16
C ILE A 168 10.77 11.23 6.15
N SER A 169 11.74 12.09 6.45
CA SER A 169 13.15 11.69 6.52
C SER A 169 13.38 10.65 7.61
N ARG A 170 12.79 10.84 8.79
CA ARG A 170 12.86 9.85 9.89
C ARG A 170 12.20 8.52 9.52
N LEU A 171 11.04 8.56 8.85
CA LEU A 171 10.40 7.34 8.36
C LEU A 171 11.26 6.61 7.35
N ALA A 172 11.89 7.33 6.42
CA ALA A 172 12.78 6.77 5.41
C ALA A 172 14.04 6.12 6.00
N GLU A 173 14.58 6.68 7.08
CA GLU A 173 15.72 6.11 7.80
C GLU A 173 15.39 4.79 8.53
N GLN A 174 14.12 4.57 8.85
CA GLN A 174 13.65 3.35 9.53
C GLN A 174 13.15 2.27 8.56
N ALA A 175 12.90 2.61 7.32
CA ALA A 175 12.41 1.69 6.30
C ALA A 175 13.55 0.89 5.64
#